data_63ae34b766d99b87f1a620e7700cba7f
#
_entry.id   63ae34b766d99b87f1a620e7700cba7f
#
_cell.length_a   1.000
_cell.length_b   1.000
_cell.length_c   1.000
_cell.angle_alpha   90.00
_cell.angle_beta   90.00
_cell.angle_gamma   90.00
#
_symmetry.space_group_name_H-M   'P 1'
#
loop_
_entity.id
_entity.type
_entity.pdbx_description
1 polymer ?
#
loop_
_entity_poly.entity_id
_entity_poly.type
_entity_poly.pdbx_seq_one_letter_code
_entity_poly.pdbx_strand_id
1 'polypeptide(L)'
;MTTSASQSDVAQIPMMTLYDWFNGPYPARVRIALAEKNLLERIEFVPVNLWKGEHKKPEFLAINYSGTLPVLALTDGTLIAECTAITQYLDSLVGSPDLTGATPLEKGRIHMMTKRAEIEFLDAVSVYFHHGTPGLGPEVELYQNPEWGGRMRDKAVRGMHYFDSVLKTQPFVAGAAFSMADIAVFGGMIFASLVGLAVPAECTALLEWHARMNERASVRAWRAMVAAGAPQV
;
A
#
# COMPACT_ATOMS: atom_id res chain seq x y z
N MET A 1 26.62 3.57 -10.82
CA MET A 1 26.31 2.22 -11.36
C MET A 1 25.73 1.43 -10.18
N THR A 2 24.42 1.39 -10.08
CA THR A 2 23.72 0.60 -9.05
C THR A 2 23.57 -0.81 -9.60
N THR A 3 24.36 -1.75 -9.09
CA THR A 3 24.21 -3.19 -9.39
C THR A 3 22.88 -3.65 -8.83
N SER A 4 21.98 -4.11 -9.68
CA SER A 4 20.81 -4.89 -9.28
C SER A 4 21.29 -6.06 -8.43
N ALA A 5 20.63 -6.30 -7.27
CA ALA A 5 20.91 -7.48 -6.47
C ALA A 5 20.80 -8.72 -7.36
N SER A 6 21.81 -9.60 -7.30
CA SER A 6 21.80 -10.82 -8.10
C SER A 6 20.75 -11.79 -7.53
N GLN A 7 20.23 -12.69 -8.36
CA GLN A 7 19.32 -13.76 -7.87
C GLN A 7 19.96 -14.60 -6.76
N SER A 8 21.29 -14.70 -6.73
CA SER A 8 22.04 -15.37 -5.67
C SER A 8 21.93 -14.65 -4.32
N ASP A 9 21.89 -13.32 -4.31
CA ASP A 9 21.80 -12.55 -3.06
C ASP A 9 20.39 -12.65 -2.46
N VAL A 10 19.37 -12.62 -3.30
CA VAL A 10 17.95 -12.80 -2.88
C VAL A 10 17.74 -14.22 -2.31
N ALA A 11 18.41 -15.24 -2.87
CA ALA A 11 18.28 -16.62 -2.40
C ALA A 11 18.79 -16.83 -0.96
N GLN A 12 19.68 -15.98 -0.46
CA GLN A 12 20.21 -16.04 0.91
C GLN A 12 19.33 -15.32 1.95
N ILE A 13 18.33 -14.53 1.50
CA ILE A 13 17.41 -13.85 2.41
C ILE A 13 16.52 -14.91 3.08
N PRO A 14 16.44 -14.91 4.43
CA PRO A 14 15.56 -15.83 5.15
C PRO A 14 14.09 -15.68 4.71
N MET A 15 13.33 -16.76 4.85
CA MET A 15 11.87 -16.69 4.67
C MET A 15 11.28 -15.75 5.71
N MET A 16 10.28 -14.97 5.29
CA MET A 16 9.53 -14.06 6.15
C MET A 16 8.04 -14.39 6.02
N THR A 17 7.24 -14.05 7.01
CA THR A 17 5.79 -14.24 6.98
C THR A 17 5.11 -12.89 6.84
N LEU A 18 4.17 -12.76 5.90
CA LEU A 18 3.33 -11.57 5.77
C LEU A 18 1.88 -11.91 6.15
N TYR A 19 1.44 -11.40 7.29
CA TYR A 19 0.03 -11.41 7.67
C TYR A 19 -0.68 -10.33 6.86
N ASP A 20 -1.59 -10.72 5.99
CA ASP A 20 -2.28 -9.76 5.12
C ASP A 20 -3.68 -10.22 4.68
N TRP A 21 -4.32 -9.38 3.87
CA TRP A 21 -5.52 -9.71 3.12
C TRP A 21 -5.26 -9.45 1.64
N PHE A 22 -5.42 -10.48 0.80
CA PHE A 22 -4.91 -10.59 -0.58
C PHE A 22 -5.27 -9.40 -1.50
N ASN A 23 -6.42 -8.74 -1.33
CA ASN A 23 -6.88 -7.61 -2.14
C ASN A 23 -7.00 -6.29 -1.34
N GLY A 24 -6.54 -6.26 -0.11
CA GLY A 24 -6.57 -5.05 0.72
C GLY A 24 -5.68 -3.94 0.14
N PRO A 25 -6.12 -2.67 0.16
CA PRO A 25 -5.33 -1.54 -0.38
C PRO A 25 -3.99 -1.32 0.31
N TYR A 26 -3.94 -1.51 1.63
CA TYR A 26 -2.69 -1.43 2.41
C TYR A 26 -1.77 -2.63 2.14
N PRO A 27 -2.24 -3.91 2.21
CA PRO A 27 -1.43 -5.06 1.80
C PRO A 27 -0.89 -4.97 0.38
N ALA A 28 -1.66 -4.44 -0.58
CA ALA A 28 -1.22 -4.23 -1.96
C ALA A 28 0.09 -3.43 -2.03
N ARG A 29 0.28 -2.44 -1.16
CA ARG A 29 1.49 -1.62 -1.09
C ARG A 29 2.72 -2.47 -0.80
N VAL A 30 2.64 -3.35 0.19
CA VAL A 30 3.75 -4.24 0.55
C VAL A 30 3.97 -5.30 -0.53
N ARG A 31 2.92 -5.87 -1.10
CA ARG A 31 3.04 -6.86 -2.19
C ARG A 31 3.71 -6.26 -3.44
N ILE A 32 3.39 -5.01 -3.79
CA ILE A 32 4.05 -4.30 -4.89
C ILE A 32 5.52 -4.03 -4.55
N ALA A 33 5.83 -3.58 -3.33
CA ALA A 33 7.21 -3.38 -2.90
C ALA A 33 8.03 -4.68 -2.94
N LEU A 34 7.46 -5.80 -2.47
CA LEU A 34 8.07 -7.13 -2.56
C LEU A 34 8.36 -7.53 -4.02
N ALA A 35 7.43 -7.27 -4.93
CA ALA A 35 7.61 -7.56 -6.35
C ALA A 35 8.72 -6.68 -6.98
N GLU A 36 8.82 -5.40 -6.62
CA GLU A 36 9.90 -4.50 -7.05
C GLU A 36 11.28 -4.98 -6.56
N LYS A 37 11.31 -5.59 -5.39
CA LYS A 37 12.52 -6.11 -4.74
C LYS A 37 12.83 -7.57 -5.12
N ASN A 38 12.00 -8.21 -5.94
CA ASN A 38 12.07 -9.64 -6.28
C ASN A 38 12.02 -10.56 -5.05
N LEU A 39 11.28 -10.17 -4.01
CA LEU A 39 11.19 -10.88 -2.73
C LEU A 39 9.92 -11.73 -2.56
N LEU A 40 9.05 -11.82 -3.57
CA LEU A 40 7.78 -12.58 -3.45
C LEU A 40 7.99 -14.04 -3.05
N GLU A 41 9.04 -14.69 -3.57
CA GLU A 41 9.38 -16.09 -3.25
C GLU A 41 10.02 -16.26 -1.85
N ARG A 42 10.28 -15.17 -1.13
CA ARG A 42 10.79 -15.14 0.24
C ARG A 42 9.69 -14.89 1.27
N ILE A 43 8.43 -14.90 0.84
CA ILE A 43 7.30 -14.59 1.70
C ILE A 43 6.33 -15.77 1.77
N GLU A 44 6.04 -16.19 3.00
CA GLU A 44 4.86 -16.97 3.34
C GLU A 44 3.70 -16.02 3.61
N PHE A 45 2.64 -16.09 2.80
CA PHE A 45 1.46 -15.25 2.98
C PHE A 45 0.46 -15.95 3.91
N VAL A 46 0.16 -15.31 5.04
CA VAL A 46 -0.84 -15.79 6.01
C VAL A 46 -2.08 -14.88 5.92
N PRO A 47 -3.20 -15.37 5.36
CA PRO A 47 -4.40 -14.57 5.21
C PRO A 47 -5.06 -14.31 6.57
N VAL A 48 -5.45 -13.05 6.80
CA VAL A 48 -6.26 -12.62 7.96
C VAL A 48 -7.55 -12.01 7.44
N ASN A 49 -8.66 -12.71 7.64
CA ASN A 49 -9.94 -12.34 7.03
C ASN A 49 -10.56 -11.13 7.72
N LEU A 50 -10.51 -9.98 7.02
CA LEU A 50 -11.06 -8.70 7.50
C LEU A 50 -12.59 -8.77 7.65
N TRP A 51 -13.28 -9.44 6.72
CA TRP A 51 -14.76 -9.57 6.75
C TRP A 51 -15.26 -10.43 7.90
N LYS A 52 -14.42 -11.36 8.41
CA LYS A 52 -14.71 -12.15 9.61
C LYS A 52 -14.17 -11.51 10.90
N GLY A 53 -13.67 -10.28 10.83
CA GLY A 53 -13.12 -9.58 11.98
C GLY A 53 -11.88 -10.24 12.59
N GLU A 54 -11.18 -11.13 11.88
CA GLU A 54 -10.03 -11.87 12.44
C GLU A 54 -8.92 -10.95 12.93
N HIS A 55 -8.74 -9.79 12.29
CA HIS A 55 -7.78 -8.75 12.70
C HIS A 55 -8.14 -8.08 14.04
N LYS A 56 -9.36 -8.28 14.57
CA LYS A 56 -9.81 -7.73 15.87
C LYS A 56 -9.85 -8.78 16.97
N LYS A 57 -9.53 -10.04 16.65
CA LYS A 57 -9.46 -11.11 17.65
C LYS A 57 -8.20 -11.03 18.51
N PRO A 58 -8.22 -11.53 19.76
CA PRO A 58 -7.08 -11.48 20.67
C PRO A 58 -5.80 -12.08 20.08
N GLU A 59 -5.93 -13.14 19.27
CA GLU A 59 -4.81 -13.84 18.66
C GLU A 59 -4.06 -12.93 17.69
N PHE A 60 -4.76 -12.14 16.88
CA PHE A 60 -4.13 -11.20 15.97
C PHE A 60 -3.70 -9.91 16.68
N LEU A 61 -4.46 -9.45 17.69
CA LEU A 61 -4.07 -8.29 18.50
C LEU A 61 -2.76 -8.52 19.28
N ALA A 62 -2.40 -9.77 19.58
CA ALA A 62 -1.10 -10.13 20.15
C ALA A 62 0.04 -9.97 19.10
N ILE A 63 -0.24 -10.07 17.79
CA ILE A 63 0.70 -9.84 16.69
C ILE A 63 0.81 -8.33 16.40
N ASN A 64 -0.34 -7.66 16.32
CA ASN A 64 -0.41 -6.21 16.07
C ASN A 64 -1.54 -5.58 16.89
N TYR A 65 -1.17 -4.84 17.92
CA TYR A 65 -2.12 -4.21 18.86
C TYR A 65 -3.14 -3.28 18.17
N SER A 66 -2.79 -2.68 17.02
CA SER A 66 -3.69 -1.81 16.26
C SER A 66 -4.78 -2.59 15.53
N GLY A 67 -4.61 -3.91 15.37
CA GLY A 67 -5.52 -4.76 14.60
C GLY A 67 -5.64 -4.28 13.16
N THR A 68 -4.52 -3.97 12.52
CA THR A 68 -4.42 -3.52 11.12
C THR A 68 -3.48 -4.42 10.32
N LEU A 69 -3.64 -4.45 9.02
CA LEU A 69 -2.83 -5.21 8.07
C LEU A 69 -2.12 -4.26 7.07
N PRO A 70 -0.95 -4.64 6.56
CA PRO A 70 -0.22 -5.90 6.79
C PRO A 70 0.73 -5.85 7.99
N VAL A 71 1.26 -7.03 8.39
CA VAL A 71 2.36 -7.18 9.35
C VAL A 71 3.39 -8.15 8.78
N LEU A 72 4.65 -7.76 8.78
CA LEU A 72 5.78 -8.60 8.42
C LEU A 72 6.40 -9.23 9.68
N ALA A 73 6.51 -10.54 9.72
CA ALA A 73 7.20 -11.28 10.77
C ALA A 73 8.52 -11.85 10.24
N LEU A 74 9.58 -11.64 10.98
CA LEU A 74 10.91 -12.18 10.69
C LEU A 74 11.13 -13.51 11.41
N THR A 75 12.15 -14.26 11.00
CA THR A 75 12.46 -15.59 11.57
C THR A 75 12.88 -15.56 13.03
N ASP A 76 13.35 -14.43 13.55
CA ASP A 76 13.71 -14.24 14.96
C ASP A 76 12.52 -13.83 15.85
N GLY A 77 11.31 -13.75 15.26
CA GLY A 77 10.09 -13.33 15.95
C GLY A 77 9.84 -11.81 15.93
N THR A 78 10.72 -11.01 15.32
CA THR A 78 10.51 -9.57 15.17
C THR A 78 9.30 -9.30 14.27
N LEU A 79 8.41 -8.42 14.73
CA LEU A 79 7.22 -7.99 14.00
C LEU A 79 7.39 -6.55 13.54
N ILE A 80 7.15 -6.30 12.24
CA ILE A 80 7.19 -4.97 11.64
C ILE A 80 5.79 -4.70 11.07
N ALA A 81 5.08 -3.75 11.66
CA ALA A 81 3.82 -3.23 11.14
C ALA A 81 4.08 -1.92 10.35
N GLU A 82 3.01 -1.36 9.77
CA GLU A 82 3.00 -0.16 8.93
C GLU A 82 3.70 -0.34 7.57
N CYS A 83 2.94 -0.15 6.49
CA CYS A 83 3.42 -0.35 5.11
C CYS A 83 4.72 0.40 4.80
N THR A 84 4.84 1.63 5.32
CA THR A 84 6.02 2.48 5.12
C THR A 84 7.25 1.88 5.81
N ALA A 85 7.10 1.39 7.05
CA ALA A 85 8.18 0.76 7.81
C ALA A 85 8.60 -0.58 7.15
N ILE A 86 7.63 -1.39 6.74
CA ILE A 86 7.89 -2.66 6.03
C ILE A 86 8.63 -2.37 4.72
N THR A 87 8.16 -1.40 3.91
CA THR A 87 8.82 -1.05 2.66
C THR A 87 10.26 -0.57 2.88
N GLN A 88 10.50 0.23 3.91
CA GLN A 88 11.84 0.70 4.26
C GLN A 88 12.77 -0.43 4.67
N TYR A 89 12.27 -1.40 5.45
CA TYR A 89 13.01 -2.60 5.81
C TYR A 89 13.40 -3.40 4.56
N LEU A 90 12.43 -3.71 3.69
CA LEU A 90 12.64 -4.47 2.46
C LEU A 90 13.61 -3.74 1.50
N ASP A 91 13.52 -2.42 1.40
CA ASP A 91 14.39 -1.60 0.58
C ASP A 91 15.84 -1.65 1.07
N SER A 92 16.03 -1.58 2.38
CA SER A 92 17.35 -1.68 3.02
C SER A 92 17.95 -3.08 2.91
N LEU A 93 17.10 -4.11 2.85
CA LEU A 93 17.53 -5.52 2.80
C LEU A 93 18.15 -5.89 1.45
N VAL A 94 17.62 -5.36 0.34
CA VAL A 94 18.01 -5.76 -1.02
C VAL A 94 18.74 -4.65 -1.78
N GLY A 95 18.64 -3.41 -1.34
CA GLY A 95 19.20 -2.28 -2.09
C GLY A 95 18.37 -1.94 -3.34
N SER A 96 18.99 -1.92 -4.52
CA SER A 96 18.32 -1.50 -5.79
C SER A 96 17.16 -2.42 -6.21
N PRO A 97 16.06 -1.83 -6.75
CA PRO A 97 15.82 -0.39 -6.94
C PRO A 97 15.53 0.33 -5.63
N ASP A 98 15.99 1.59 -5.50
CA ASP A 98 15.80 2.39 -4.29
C ASP A 98 14.36 2.92 -4.21
N LEU A 99 13.51 2.27 -3.42
CA LEU A 99 12.13 2.71 -3.20
C LEU A 99 12.01 3.86 -2.19
N THR A 100 12.99 3.98 -1.29
CA THR A 100 13.00 4.96 -0.19
C THR A 100 14.05 6.07 -0.35
N GLY A 101 14.83 6.00 -1.44
CA GLY A 101 15.82 6.99 -1.84
C GLY A 101 17.24 6.67 -1.39
N ALA A 102 18.23 6.99 -2.23
CA ALA A 102 19.65 6.80 -1.97
C ALA A 102 20.26 7.98 -1.19
N THR A 103 19.95 9.22 -1.59
CA THR A 103 20.50 10.43 -0.99
C THR A 103 19.61 10.98 0.13
N PRO A 104 20.15 11.81 1.05
CA PRO A 104 19.35 12.46 2.09
C PRO A 104 18.16 13.27 1.54
N LEU A 105 18.36 13.96 0.40
CA LEU A 105 17.31 14.76 -0.23
C LEU A 105 16.20 13.86 -0.80
N GLU A 106 16.56 12.78 -1.50
CA GLU A 106 15.59 11.82 -2.02
C GLU A 106 14.80 11.17 -0.90
N LYS A 107 15.48 10.69 0.16
CA LYS A 107 14.82 10.14 1.36
C LYS A 107 13.81 11.12 1.94
N GLY A 108 14.20 12.37 2.15
CA GLY A 108 13.31 13.40 2.67
C GLY A 108 12.10 13.64 1.77
N ARG A 109 12.31 13.75 0.45
CA ARG A 109 11.23 13.94 -0.53
C ARG A 109 10.27 12.77 -0.60
N ILE A 110 10.80 11.55 -0.70
CA ILE A 110 9.99 10.33 -0.78
C ILE A 110 9.17 10.16 0.49
N HIS A 111 9.76 10.31 1.68
CA HIS A 111 9.02 10.24 2.94
C HIS A 111 7.94 11.31 3.06
N MET A 112 8.24 12.56 2.70
CA MET A 112 7.25 13.64 2.70
C MET A 112 6.07 13.32 1.78
N MET A 113 6.34 12.89 0.55
CA MET A 113 5.29 12.61 -0.44
C MET A 113 4.51 11.34 -0.08
N THR A 114 5.16 10.32 0.49
CA THR A 114 4.48 9.14 1.02
C THR A 114 3.52 9.53 2.14
N LYS A 115 3.97 10.35 3.09
CA LYS A 115 3.10 10.79 4.19
C LYS A 115 1.92 11.64 3.72
N ARG A 116 2.13 12.48 2.71
CA ARG A 116 1.03 13.21 2.06
C ARG A 116 0.06 12.26 1.35
N ALA A 117 0.57 11.25 0.64
CA ALA A 117 -0.27 10.24 -0.01
C ALA A 117 -1.14 9.47 1.00
N GLU A 118 -0.56 9.11 2.14
CA GLU A 118 -1.30 8.49 3.24
C GLU A 118 -2.37 9.45 3.77
N ILE A 119 -2.00 10.57 4.36
CA ILE A 119 -2.92 11.44 5.10
C ILE A 119 -3.96 12.10 4.19
N GLU A 120 -3.56 12.59 3.01
CA GLU A 120 -4.43 13.42 2.17
C GLU A 120 -5.29 12.59 1.22
N PHE A 121 -4.91 11.33 0.95
CA PHE A 121 -5.64 10.51 0.00
C PHE A 121 -6.00 9.13 0.56
N LEU A 122 -5.05 8.22 0.78
CA LEU A 122 -5.32 6.82 1.13
C LEU A 122 -6.11 6.68 2.43
N ASP A 123 -5.65 7.31 3.52
CA ASP A 123 -6.32 7.25 4.83
C ASP A 123 -7.67 7.99 4.80
N ALA A 124 -7.78 9.05 3.97
CA ALA A 124 -9.05 9.74 3.78
C ALA A 124 -10.09 8.83 3.10
N VAL A 125 -9.68 8.02 2.11
CA VAL A 125 -10.56 6.99 1.51
C VAL A 125 -10.88 5.90 2.53
N SER A 126 -9.90 5.47 3.33
CA SER A 126 -10.12 4.48 4.40
C SER A 126 -11.16 4.94 5.40
N VAL A 127 -11.04 6.18 5.89
CA VAL A 127 -12.03 6.74 6.82
C VAL A 127 -13.41 6.90 6.16
N TYR A 128 -13.46 7.28 4.88
CA TYR A 128 -14.72 7.27 4.12
C TYR A 128 -15.32 5.87 4.04
N PHE A 129 -14.53 4.84 3.78
CA PHE A 129 -14.98 3.46 3.76
C PHE A 129 -15.61 3.05 5.09
N HIS A 130 -14.94 3.29 6.21
CA HIS A 130 -15.39 2.86 7.53
C HIS A 130 -16.55 3.71 8.09
N HIS A 131 -16.70 4.97 7.69
CA HIS A 131 -17.70 5.88 8.26
C HIS A 131 -18.80 6.32 7.29
N GLY A 132 -18.53 6.31 5.99
CA GLY A 132 -19.45 6.81 4.95
C GLY A 132 -20.05 5.71 4.05
N THR A 133 -19.62 4.46 4.26
CA THR A 133 -20.15 3.26 3.57
C THR A 133 -20.47 2.18 4.61
N PRO A 134 -21.05 1.03 4.21
CA PRO A 134 -21.22 -0.09 5.14
C PRO A 134 -19.92 -0.65 5.75
N GLY A 135 -18.74 -0.27 5.22
CA GLY A 135 -17.45 -0.72 5.70
C GLY A 135 -17.28 -2.24 5.62
N LEU A 136 -16.71 -2.82 6.66
CA LEU A 136 -16.56 -4.27 6.83
C LEU A 136 -17.82 -4.95 7.43
N GLY A 137 -18.89 -4.19 7.60
CA GLY A 137 -20.15 -4.70 8.15
C GLY A 137 -20.31 -4.44 9.65
N PRO A 138 -21.53 -4.62 10.17
CA PRO A 138 -21.92 -4.15 11.51
C PRO A 138 -21.20 -4.86 12.67
N GLU A 139 -20.64 -6.03 12.44
CA GLU A 139 -19.86 -6.75 13.46
C GLU A 139 -18.46 -6.18 13.66
N VAL A 140 -17.95 -5.44 12.66
CA VAL A 140 -16.62 -4.79 12.71
C VAL A 140 -16.75 -3.30 12.93
N GLU A 141 -17.71 -2.65 12.24
CA GLU A 141 -17.98 -1.21 12.32
C GLU A 141 -18.88 -0.88 13.51
N LEU A 142 -18.34 -1.02 14.73
CA LEU A 142 -19.11 -0.79 15.98
C LEU A 142 -19.56 0.67 16.16
N TYR A 143 -18.94 1.61 15.46
CA TYR A 143 -19.29 3.02 15.45
C TYR A 143 -19.03 3.62 14.07
N GLN A 144 -20.03 4.28 13.51
CA GLN A 144 -19.90 5.01 12.23
C GLN A 144 -20.39 6.46 12.39
N ASN A 145 -19.73 7.39 11.69
CA ASN A 145 -20.14 8.78 11.59
C ASN A 145 -20.19 9.18 10.09
N PRO A 146 -21.38 9.13 9.46
CA PRO A 146 -21.51 9.42 8.02
C PRO A 146 -21.12 10.85 7.63
N GLU A 147 -21.32 11.86 8.51
CA GLU A 147 -20.88 13.23 8.26
C GLU A 147 -19.34 13.29 8.16
N TRP A 148 -18.65 12.66 9.10
CA TRP A 148 -17.19 12.56 9.08
C TRP A 148 -16.70 11.77 7.85
N GLY A 149 -17.36 10.66 7.53
CA GLY A 149 -17.09 9.91 6.30
C GLY A 149 -17.21 10.78 5.05
N GLY A 150 -18.28 11.59 4.94
CA GLY A 150 -18.47 12.53 3.83
C GLY A 150 -17.36 13.58 3.73
N ARG A 151 -16.91 14.15 4.86
CA ARG A 151 -15.78 15.10 4.91
C ARG A 151 -14.47 14.45 4.46
N MET A 152 -14.27 13.18 4.79
CA MET A 152 -13.08 12.44 4.38
C MET A 152 -13.11 12.05 2.90
N ARG A 153 -14.28 11.72 2.35
CA ARG A 153 -14.47 11.59 0.89
C ARG A 153 -14.03 12.87 0.17
N ASP A 154 -14.51 14.02 0.62
CA ASP A 154 -14.15 15.30 0.00
C ASP A 154 -12.66 15.63 0.19
N LYS A 155 -12.05 15.22 1.30
CA LYS A 155 -10.59 15.31 1.49
C LYS A 155 -9.86 14.42 0.48
N ALA A 156 -10.30 13.19 0.28
CA ALA A 156 -9.70 12.28 -0.70
C ALA A 156 -9.73 12.86 -2.12
N VAL A 157 -10.85 13.47 -2.52
CA VAL A 157 -10.97 14.15 -3.82
C VAL A 157 -9.98 15.32 -3.93
N ARG A 158 -9.83 16.13 -2.88
CA ARG A 158 -8.77 17.18 -2.87
C ARG A 158 -7.38 16.58 -2.98
N GLY A 159 -7.13 15.43 -2.34
CA GLY A 159 -5.89 14.67 -2.49
C GLY A 159 -5.62 14.25 -3.93
N MET A 160 -6.65 13.77 -4.65
CA MET A 160 -6.54 13.46 -6.09
C MET A 160 -6.12 14.68 -6.91
N HIS A 161 -6.75 15.85 -6.69
CA HIS A 161 -6.36 17.10 -7.37
C HIS A 161 -4.92 17.52 -7.01
N TYR A 162 -4.51 17.35 -5.76
CA TYR A 162 -3.14 17.63 -5.35
C TYR A 162 -2.14 16.75 -6.12
N PHE A 163 -2.35 15.42 -6.16
CA PHE A 163 -1.46 14.53 -6.88
C PHE A 163 -1.51 14.70 -8.39
N ASP A 164 -2.65 15.08 -8.96
CA ASP A 164 -2.74 15.51 -10.36
C ASP A 164 -1.82 16.71 -10.64
N SER A 165 -1.85 17.73 -9.76
CA SER A 165 -0.98 18.90 -9.91
C SER A 165 0.51 18.55 -9.82
N VAL A 166 0.89 17.63 -8.94
CA VAL A 166 2.26 17.13 -8.81
C VAL A 166 2.70 16.41 -10.09
N LEU A 167 1.85 15.52 -10.60
CA LEU A 167 2.16 14.68 -11.76
C LEU A 167 2.14 15.44 -13.10
N LYS A 168 1.58 16.64 -13.15
CA LYS A 168 1.74 17.57 -14.30
C LYS A 168 3.18 18.05 -14.49
N THR A 169 3.99 18.03 -13.43
CA THR A 169 5.34 18.61 -13.45
C THR A 169 6.46 17.58 -13.35
N GLN A 170 6.13 16.33 -13.05
CA GLN A 170 7.11 15.27 -12.87
C GLN A 170 6.49 13.89 -13.15
N PRO A 171 7.31 12.89 -13.57
CA PRO A 171 6.78 11.59 -13.99
C PRO A 171 6.27 10.71 -12.86
N PHE A 172 6.79 10.88 -11.63
CA PHE A 172 6.41 10.11 -10.45
C PHE A 172 6.13 11.03 -9.25
N VAL A 173 5.46 10.50 -8.23
CA VAL A 173 4.94 11.26 -7.09
C VAL A 173 6.03 12.02 -6.32
N ALA A 174 7.23 11.46 -6.19
CA ALA A 174 8.33 12.11 -5.46
C ALA A 174 9.44 12.67 -6.37
N GLY A 175 9.29 12.62 -7.70
CA GLY A 175 10.29 13.16 -8.64
C GLY A 175 10.47 12.34 -9.91
N ALA A 176 11.75 12.11 -10.29
CA ALA A 176 12.10 11.48 -11.57
C ALA A 176 12.01 9.95 -11.55
N ALA A 177 12.02 9.31 -10.38
CA ALA A 177 12.03 7.85 -10.23
C ALA A 177 10.80 7.36 -9.45
N PHE A 178 10.37 6.15 -9.79
CA PHE A 178 9.35 5.42 -9.04
C PHE A 178 9.82 5.15 -7.61
N SER A 179 8.91 5.28 -6.64
CA SER A 179 9.25 5.18 -5.23
C SER A 179 8.06 4.67 -4.38
N MET A 180 8.31 4.51 -3.10
CA MET A 180 7.30 4.21 -2.08
C MET A 180 6.13 5.22 -2.09
N ALA A 181 6.37 6.48 -2.50
CA ALA A 181 5.32 7.49 -2.60
C ALA A 181 4.32 7.16 -3.71
N ASP A 182 4.79 6.62 -4.85
CA ASP A 182 3.92 6.14 -5.93
C ASP A 182 3.09 4.95 -5.49
N ILE A 183 3.70 4.02 -4.77
CA ILE A 183 3.00 2.86 -4.20
C ILE A 183 1.89 3.31 -3.24
N ALA A 184 2.13 4.36 -2.44
CA ALA A 184 1.12 4.89 -1.52
C ALA A 184 -0.07 5.54 -2.25
N VAL A 185 0.19 6.37 -3.28
CA VAL A 185 -0.88 6.95 -4.11
C VAL A 185 -1.64 5.84 -4.85
N PHE A 186 -0.94 4.83 -5.37
CA PHE A 186 -1.56 3.70 -6.04
C PHE A 186 -2.47 2.89 -5.09
N GLY A 187 -2.07 2.70 -3.82
CA GLY A 187 -2.92 2.14 -2.77
C GLY A 187 -4.21 2.96 -2.57
N GLY A 188 -4.11 4.28 -2.59
CA GLY A 188 -5.27 5.18 -2.57
C GLY A 188 -6.19 5.01 -3.77
N MET A 189 -5.63 4.82 -4.98
CA MET A 189 -6.41 4.55 -6.21
C MET A 189 -7.14 3.20 -6.13
N ILE A 190 -6.48 2.16 -5.61
CA ILE A 190 -7.12 0.85 -5.36
C ILE A 190 -8.30 1.03 -4.42
N PHE A 191 -8.11 1.74 -3.31
CA PHE A 191 -9.16 1.93 -2.31
C PHE A 191 -10.31 2.78 -2.85
N ALA A 192 -10.01 3.87 -3.56
CA ALA A 192 -11.02 4.70 -4.21
C ALA A 192 -11.88 3.88 -5.17
N SER A 193 -11.27 3.02 -5.98
CA SER A 193 -11.97 2.09 -6.86
C SER A 193 -12.87 1.11 -6.07
N LEU A 194 -12.38 0.56 -4.97
CA LEU A 194 -13.13 -0.37 -4.12
C LEU A 194 -14.41 0.25 -3.56
N VAL A 195 -14.37 1.53 -3.19
CA VAL A 195 -15.52 2.26 -2.62
C VAL A 195 -16.35 3.01 -3.67
N GLY A 196 -16.05 2.85 -4.96
CA GLY A 196 -16.75 3.53 -6.05
C GLY A 196 -16.49 5.05 -6.10
N LEU A 197 -15.41 5.53 -5.49
CA LEU A 197 -15.01 6.93 -5.56
C LEU A 197 -14.22 7.20 -6.85
N ALA A 198 -14.90 7.79 -7.84
CA ALA A 198 -14.28 8.10 -9.11
C ALA A 198 -13.24 9.22 -9.01
N VAL A 199 -12.16 9.09 -9.79
CA VAL A 199 -11.20 10.20 -10.01
C VAL A 199 -11.90 11.28 -10.84
N PRO A 200 -11.82 12.58 -10.47
CA PRO A 200 -12.35 13.65 -11.29
C PRO A 200 -11.77 13.63 -12.72
N ALA A 201 -12.60 13.79 -13.73
CA ALA A 201 -12.20 13.67 -15.13
C ALA A 201 -11.12 14.69 -15.55
N GLU A 202 -11.08 15.84 -14.88
CA GLU A 202 -10.06 16.88 -15.06
C GLU A 202 -8.69 16.54 -14.47
N CYS A 203 -8.61 15.51 -13.62
CA CYS A 203 -7.33 15.00 -13.07
C CYS A 203 -6.60 14.11 -14.09
N THR A 204 -6.31 14.66 -15.26
CA THR A 204 -5.79 13.91 -16.42
C THR A 204 -4.39 13.36 -16.18
N ALA A 205 -3.50 14.11 -15.52
CA ALA A 205 -2.15 13.66 -15.21
C ALA A 205 -2.15 12.48 -14.21
N LEU A 206 -3.05 12.51 -13.23
CA LEU A 206 -3.23 11.39 -12.29
C LEU A 206 -3.77 10.15 -13.00
N LEU A 207 -4.73 10.31 -13.92
CA LEU A 207 -5.29 9.21 -14.72
C LEU A 207 -4.24 8.59 -15.64
N GLU A 208 -3.44 9.40 -16.33
CA GLU A 208 -2.34 8.94 -17.18
C GLU A 208 -1.25 8.22 -16.38
N TRP A 209 -0.88 8.79 -15.23
CA TRP A 209 0.06 8.13 -14.30
C TRP A 209 -0.52 6.79 -13.83
N HIS A 210 -1.78 6.73 -13.43
CA HIS A 210 -2.45 5.50 -12.99
C HIS A 210 -2.44 4.43 -14.10
N ALA A 211 -2.67 4.81 -15.36
CA ALA A 211 -2.57 3.90 -16.50
C ALA A 211 -1.15 3.32 -16.63
N ARG A 212 -0.10 4.18 -16.55
CA ARG A 212 1.30 3.70 -16.55
C ARG A 212 1.61 2.77 -15.38
N MET A 213 1.07 3.05 -14.19
CA MET A 213 1.26 2.19 -13.02
C MET A 213 0.65 0.80 -13.24
N ASN A 214 -0.50 0.70 -13.90
CA ASN A 214 -1.14 -0.59 -14.19
C ASN A 214 -0.29 -1.47 -15.14
N GLU A 215 0.54 -0.86 -15.98
CA GLU A 215 1.45 -1.58 -16.89
C GLU A 215 2.76 -2.01 -16.22
N ARG A 216 3.02 -1.57 -15.00
CA ARG A 216 4.23 -1.90 -14.26
C ARG A 216 4.27 -3.38 -13.88
N ALA A 217 5.41 -4.05 -14.05
CA ALA A 217 5.55 -5.48 -13.81
C ALA A 217 5.14 -5.90 -12.40
N SER A 218 5.52 -5.12 -11.39
CA SER A 218 5.16 -5.34 -9.98
C SER A 218 3.65 -5.24 -9.72
N VAL A 219 2.99 -4.30 -10.37
CA VAL A 219 1.53 -4.11 -10.27
C VAL A 219 0.80 -5.27 -10.98
N ARG A 220 1.28 -5.69 -12.14
CA ARG A 220 0.73 -6.89 -12.84
C ARG A 220 0.93 -8.16 -12.01
N ALA A 221 2.10 -8.33 -11.38
CA ALA A 221 2.35 -9.45 -10.47
C ALA A 221 1.37 -9.45 -9.29
N TRP A 222 1.17 -8.30 -8.63
CA TRP A 222 0.17 -8.17 -7.57
C TRP A 222 -1.25 -8.51 -8.06
N ARG A 223 -1.68 -8.00 -9.22
CA ARG A 223 -3.00 -8.31 -9.80
C ARG A 223 -3.17 -9.79 -10.09
N ALA A 224 -2.13 -10.46 -10.59
CA ALA A 224 -2.15 -11.91 -10.80
C ALA A 224 -2.33 -12.68 -9.48
N MET A 225 -1.67 -12.22 -8.41
CA MET A 225 -1.85 -12.81 -7.07
C MET A 225 -3.27 -12.60 -6.55
N VAL A 226 -3.86 -11.41 -6.75
CA VAL A 226 -5.26 -11.13 -6.38
C VAL A 226 -6.22 -12.05 -7.13
N ALA A 227 -6.01 -12.22 -8.43
CA ALA A 227 -6.85 -13.10 -9.24
C ALA A 227 -6.75 -14.59 -8.83
N ALA A 228 -5.55 -15.04 -8.42
CA ALA A 228 -5.29 -16.40 -7.96
C ALA A 228 -5.77 -16.65 -6.51
N GLY A 229 -5.77 -15.62 -5.66
CA GLY A 229 -6.05 -15.72 -4.23
C GLY A 229 -7.48 -15.38 -3.84
N ALA A 230 -8.39 -15.08 -4.79
CA ALA A 230 -9.81 -14.88 -4.48
C ALA A 230 -10.39 -16.17 -3.89
N PRO A 231 -10.81 -16.20 -2.59
CA PRO A 231 -11.48 -17.36 -2.07
C PRO A 231 -12.73 -17.62 -2.92
N GLN A 232 -12.88 -18.83 -3.41
CA GLN A 232 -14.16 -19.27 -3.97
C GLN A 232 -15.18 -19.18 -2.83
N VAL A 233 -16.12 -18.25 -2.96
CA VAL A 233 -17.26 -18.07 -2.05
C VAL A 233 -18.25 -19.21 -2.25
#